data_884650422e3a67bfd274950d2e2320a2
#
_entry.id   884650422e3a67bfd274950d2e2320a2
#
_cell.length_a   1.000
_cell.length_b   1.000
_cell.length_c   1.000
_cell.angle_alpha   90.00
_cell.angle_beta   90.00
_cell.angle_gamma   90.00
#
_symmetry.space_group_name_H-M   'P 1'
#
loop_
_entity.id
_entity.type
_entity.pdbx_description
1 polymer ?
#
loop_
_entity_poly.entity_id
_entity_poly.type
_entity_poly.pdbx_seq_one_letter_code
_entity_poly.pdbx_strand_id
1 'polypeptide(L)'
;YQRKEIKDVTAYLRLVVNTNDEESFRRIVNFPPRGIGLKTLEKLLIISERENISMYDAIDIIDKYPKLFNKGVIVKITDFRNLIESLKIESKTKNADYVLTNVINGSGIIDFYRNEGSVESINRIENIEELRSGINDFILEQKELADGDTSITRYLQDISLYSETDKSFSSDRVSLMTIHMAKGLEFNVVYVVGIEENLFPSILSLNS
;
A
#
# COMPACT_ATOMS: atom_id res chain seq x y z
N TYR A 1 -0.65 0.01 -9.16
CA TYR A 1 -0.54 -0.49 -7.77
C TYR A 1 0.78 -1.22 -7.48
N GLN A 2 1.68 -1.43 -8.45
CA GLN A 2 2.93 -2.17 -8.23
C GLN A 2 4.05 -1.33 -7.61
N ARG A 3 3.96 -0.01 -7.64
CA ARG A 3 4.96 0.93 -7.11
C ARG A 3 5.03 0.83 -5.58
N LYS A 4 6.23 1.00 -5.02
CA LYS A 4 6.49 0.82 -3.58
C LYS A 4 5.61 1.70 -2.70
N GLU A 5 5.56 3.01 -2.99
CA GLU A 5 4.78 4.00 -2.25
C GLU A 5 3.27 3.69 -2.26
N ILE A 6 2.76 3.18 -3.39
CA ILE A 6 1.36 2.76 -3.51
C ILE A 6 1.10 1.52 -2.66
N LYS A 7 2.01 0.55 -2.67
CA LYS A 7 1.92 -0.63 -1.79
C LYS A 7 1.96 -0.23 -0.31
N ASP A 8 2.76 0.78 0.05
CA ASP A 8 2.87 1.25 1.43
C ASP A 8 1.57 1.92 1.88
N VAL A 9 1.01 2.84 1.08
CA VAL A 9 -0.28 3.48 1.38
C VAL A 9 -1.42 2.45 1.39
N THR A 10 -1.46 1.54 0.42
CA THR A 10 -2.48 0.48 0.37
C THR A 10 -2.39 -0.45 1.58
N ALA A 11 -1.19 -0.74 2.10
CA ALA A 11 -1.03 -1.53 3.32
C ALA A 11 -1.61 -0.81 4.56
N TYR A 12 -1.50 0.52 4.65
CA TYR A 12 -2.22 1.28 5.67
C TYR A 12 -3.74 1.10 5.54
N LEU A 13 -4.28 1.29 4.34
CA LEU A 13 -5.71 1.15 4.08
C LEU A 13 -6.21 -0.26 4.39
N ARG A 14 -5.46 -1.30 4.02
CA ARG A 14 -5.79 -2.69 4.35
C ARG A 14 -5.78 -2.95 5.83
N LEU A 15 -4.78 -2.44 6.57
CA LEU A 15 -4.70 -2.63 8.01
C LEU A 15 -5.83 -1.90 8.75
N VAL A 16 -6.27 -0.74 8.26
CA VAL A 16 -7.45 -0.01 8.78
C VAL A 16 -8.71 -0.85 8.64
N VAL A 17 -8.89 -1.56 7.52
CA VAL A 17 -10.05 -2.43 7.28
C VAL A 17 -9.94 -3.76 8.02
N ASN A 18 -8.74 -4.34 8.07
CA ASN A 18 -8.48 -5.64 8.69
C ASN A 18 -7.18 -5.63 9.49
N THR A 19 -7.28 -5.49 10.80
CA THR A 19 -6.12 -5.49 11.71
C THR A 19 -5.40 -6.84 11.82
N ASN A 20 -5.99 -7.92 11.29
CA ASN A 20 -5.36 -9.24 11.19
C ASN A 20 -4.50 -9.41 9.94
N ASP A 21 -4.42 -8.40 9.07
CA ASP A 21 -3.51 -8.41 7.91
C ASP A 21 -2.06 -8.21 8.38
N GLU A 22 -1.42 -9.32 8.68
CA GLU A 22 -0.06 -9.32 9.22
C GLU A 22 0.98 -8.84 8.21
N GLU A 23 0.78 -9.10 6.92
CA GLU A 23 1.67 -8.61 5.86
C GLU A 23 1.65 -7.07 5.82
N SER A 24 0.45 -6.49 5.79
CA SER A 24 0.27 -5.04 5.85
C SER A 24 0.84 -4.45 7.15
N PHE A 25 0.59 -5.08 8.30
CA PHE A 25 1.16 -4.64 9.58
C PHE A 25 2.68 -4.59 9.54
N ARG A 26 3.34 -5.68 9.18
CA ARG A 26 4.81 -5.77 9.10
C ARG A 26 5.41 -4.73 8.14
N ARG A 27 4.69 -4.46 7.05
CA ARG A 27 5.12 -3.51 6.05
C ARG A 27 5.15 -2.07 6.55
N ILE A 28 4.16 -1.65 7.33
CA ILE A 28 3.95 -0.23 7.65
C ILE A 28 4.23 0.17 9.10
N VAL A 29 4.34 -0.78 10.02
CA VAL A 29 4.53 -0.48 11.45
C VAL A 29 5.75 0.42 11.71
N ASN A 30 6.81 0.29 10.89
CA ASN A 30 7.99 1.14 10.94
C ASN A 30 8.21 1.95 9.64
N PHE A 31 7.16 2.18 8.86
CA PHE A 31 7.25 3.03 7.68
C PHE A 31 6.13 4.07 7.66
N PRO A 32 6.45 5.38 7.58
CA PRO A 32 7.79 6.00 7.71
C PRO A 32 8.53 5.60 9.01
N PRO A 33 9.87 5.77 9.07
CA PRO A 33 10.67 5.28 10.20
C PRO A 33 10.21 5.83 11.54
N ARG A 34 9.77 4.92 12.44
CA ARG A 34 9.33 5.24 13.81
C ARG A 34 10.29 4.74 14.89
N GLY A 35 11.35 4.05 14.47
CA GLY A 35 12.27 3.38 15.40
C GLY A 35 11.68 2.11 16.02
N ILE A 36 10.75 1.45 15.31
CA ILE A 36 10.22 0.13 15.61
C ILE A 36 11.01 -0.88 14.75
N GLY A 37 12.10 -1.38 15.29
CA GLY A 37 13.01 -2.26 14.55
C GLY A 37 12.59 -3.73 14.55
N LEU A 38 13.32 -4.56 13.77
CA LEU A 38 13.08 -6.01 13.63
C LEU A 38 13.01 -6.72 14.97
N LYS A 39 13.90 -6.40 15.93
CA LYS A 39 13.88 -6.99 17.29
C LYS A 39 12.56 -6.75 18.03
N THR A 40 11.88 -5.63 17.75
CA THR A 40 10.56 -5.36 18.34
C THR A 40 9.50 -6.25 17.70
N LEU A 41 9.55 -6.42 16.37
CA LEU A 41 8.63 -7.32 15.66
C LEU A 41 8.81 -8.78 16.07
N GLU A 42 10.04 -9.25 16.24
CA GLU A 42 10.34 -10.59 16.76
C GLU A 42 9.71 -10.81 18.15
N LYS A 43 9.78 -9.83 19.03
CA LYS A 43 9.18 -9.90 20.36
C LYS A 43 7.64 -9.90 20.31
N LEU A 44 7.05 -9.11 19.42
CA LEU A 44 5.60 -9.14 19.18
C LEU A 44 5.16 -10.48 18.62
N LEU A 45 5.94 -11.08 17.71
CA LEU A 45 5.67 -12.40 17.17
C LEU A 45 5.68 -13.46 18.27
N ILE A 46 6.66 -13.45 19.18
CA ILE A 46 6.73 -14.38 20.33
C ILE A 46 5.46 -14.26 21.22
N ILE A 47 4.99 -13.02 21.45
CA ILE A 47 3.75 -12.80 22.22
C ILE A 47 2.53 -13.32 21.44
N SER A 48 2.44 -12.99 20.17
CA SER A 48 1.38 -13.41 19.26
C SER A 48 1.22 -14.93 19.23
N GLU A 49 2.32 -15.66 19.05
CA GLU A 49 2.33 -17.13 19.08
C GLU A 49 1.95 -17.69 20.44
N ARG A 50 2.48 -17.12 21.53
CA ARG A 50 2.20 -17.56 22.88
C ARG A 50 0.75 -17.39 23.30
N GLU A 51 0.15 -16.27 22.93
CA GLU A 51 -1.21 -15.89 23.32
C GLU A 51 -2.25 -16.28 22.26
N ASN A 52 -1.79 -16.81 21.11
CA ASN A 52 -2.62 -17.18 19.94
C ASN A 52 -3.49 -16.02 19.44
N ILE A 53 -2.87 -14.86 19.26
CA ILE A 53 -3.49 -13.60 18.77
C ILE A 53 -2.64 -13.04 17.63
N SER A 54 -3.16 -12.02 16.90
CA SER A 54 -2.37 -11.33 15.89
C SER A 54 -1.21 -10.53 16.50
N MET A 55 -0.17 -10.23 15.70
CA MET A 55 0.91 -9.32 16.15
C MET A 55 0.36 -7.92 16.47
N TYR A 56 -0.69 -7.49 15.79
CA TYR A 56 -1.36 -6.23 16.06
C TYR A 56 -2.03 -6.23 17.44
N ASP A 57 -2.77 -7.29 17.76
CA ASP A 57 -3.44 -7.44 19.07
C ASP A 57 -2.44 -7.67 20.21
N ALA A 58 -1.25 -8.21 19.90
CA ALA A 58 -0.18 -8.37 20.90
C ALA A 58 0.27 -7.00 21.49
N ILE A 59 0.05 -5.90 20.77
CA ILE A 59 0.33 -4.54 21.27
C ILE A 59 -0.53 -4.22 22.51
N ASP A 60 -1.77 -4.71 22.57
CA ASP A 60 -2.69 -4.45 23.71
C ASP A 60 -2.27 -5.06 25.02
N ILE A 61 -1.49 -6.10 24.93
CA ILE A 61 -1.06 -6.86 26.11
C ILE A 61 0.43 -6.73 26.41
N ILE A 62 1.10 -5.78 25.72
CA ILE A 62 2.55 -5.55 25.85
C ILE A 62 2.95 -5.26 27.31
N ASP A 63 2.07 -4.66 28.10
CA ASP A 63 2.29 -4.37 29.51
C ASP A 63 2.40 -5.61 30.40
N LYS A 64 1.87 -6.76 29.96
CA LYS A 64 2.06 -8.04 30.63
C LYS A 64 3.50 -8.59 30.48
N TYR A 65 4.29 -7.96 29.58
CA TYR A 65 5.65 -8.35 29.23
C TYR A 65 6.69 -7.24 29.47
N PRO A 66 6.77 -6.65 30.68
CA PRO A 66 7.53 -5.42 30.93
C PRO A 66 9.05 -5.57 30.71
N LYS A 67 9.56 -6.81 30.70
CA LYS A 67 10.99 -7.08 30.45
C LYS A 67 11.36 -7.14 28.97
N LEU A 68 10.39 -7.25 28.06
CA LEU A 68 10.65 -7.41 26.64
C LEU A 68 10.89 -6.07 25.93
N PHE A 69 10.26 -5.00 26.38
CA PHE A 69 10.27 -3.73 25.69
C PHE A 69 10.74 -2.59 26.60
N ASN A 70 11.48 -1.66 26.04
CA ASN A 70 11.75 -0.40 26.73
C ASN A 70 10.59 0.59 26.58
N LYS A 71 10.47 1.55 27.50
CA LYS A 71 9.38 2.53 27.51
C LYS A 71 9.26 3.32 26.20
N GLY A 72 10.38 3.68 25.56
CA GLY A 72 10.36 4.44 24.32
C GLY A 72 9.78 3.66 23.13
N VAL A 73 10.00 2.35 23.07
CA VAL A 73 9.39 1.47 22.06
C VAL A 73 7.90 1.27 22.32
N ILE A 74 7.52 1.11 23.59
CA ILE A 74 6.09 0.98 23.98
C ILE A 74 5.31 2.20 23.49
N VAL A 75 5.77 3.41 23.77
CA VAL A 75 5.12 4.65 23.31
C VAL A 75 4.93 4.64 21.79
N LYS A 76 6.01 4.39 21.04
CA LYS A 76 5.97 4.44 19.56
C LYS A 76 5.00 3.43 18.95
N ILE A 77 4.96 2.22 19.49
CA ILE A 77 4.09 1.18 18.95
C ILE A 77 2.64 1.42 19.36
N THR A 78 2.41 1.97 20.54
CA THR A 78 1.08 2.40 21.00
C THR A 78 0.56 3.58 20.18
N ASP A 79 1.41 4.56 19.85
CA ASP A 79 1.04 5.68 18.97
C ASP A 79 0.65 5.20 17.58
N PHE A 80 1.42 4.25 17.02
CA PHE A 80 1.05 3.63 15.74
C PHE A 80 -0.30 2.93 15.84
N ARG A 81 -0.54 2.16 16.88
CA ARG A 81 -1.82 1.48 17.10
C ARG A 81 -2.98 2.46 17.23
N ASN A 82 -2.80 3.52 18.02
CA ASN A 82 -3.82 4.55 18.20
C ASN A 82 -4.19 5.23 16.88
N LEU A 83 -3.22 5.48 16.00
CA LEU A 83 -3.45 5.99 14.65
C LEU A 83 -4.37 5.02 13.86
N ILE A 84 -4.04 3.73 13.83
CA ILE A 84 -4.84 2.74 13.09
C ILE A 84 -6.25 2.61 13.68
N GLU A 85 -6.41 2.56 15.01
CA GLU A 85 -7.73 2.45 15.64
C GLU A 85 -8.60 3.69 15.39
N SER A 86 -8.03 4.90 15.41
CA SER A 86 -8.75 6.12 15.04
C SER A 86 -9.27 6.04 13.62
N LEU A 87 -8.42 5.67 12.66
CA LEU A 87 -8.78 5.51 11.25
C LEU A 87 -9.82 4.41 11.02
N LYS A 88 -9.72 3.30 11.76
CA LYS A 88 -10.68 2.19 11.72
C LYS A 88 -12.08 2.60 12.21
N ILE A 89 -12.16 3.45 13.23
CA ILE A 89 -13.43 4.00 13.69
C ILE A 89 -14.04 4.90 12.60
N GLU A 90 -13.26 5.80 12.04
CA GLU A 90 -13.70 6.74 11.01
C GLU A 90 -14.10 6.03 9.71
N SER A 91 -13.40 4.96 9.31
CA SER A 91 -13.66 4.20 8.09
C SER A 91 -15.05 3.57 8.03
N LYS A 92 -15.71 3.38 9.19
CA LYS A 92 -17.07 2.83 9.27
C LYS A 92 -18.16 3.78 8.74
N THR A 93 -17.90 5.08 8.71
CA THR A 93 -18.89 6.11 8.36
C THR A 93 -18.43 7.07 7.27
N LYS A 94 -17.13 7.07 6.94
CA LYS A 94 -16.51 8.00 6.00
C LYS A 94 -16.20 7.30 4.68
N ASN A 95 -16.18 8.07 3.59
CA ASN A 95 -15.81 7.56 2.27
C ASN A 95 -14.30 7.27 2.15
N ALA A 96 -13.92 6.62 1.07
CA ALA A 96 -12.55 6.19 0.82
C ALA A 96 -11.54 7.36 0.75
N ASP A 97 -11.89 8.52 0.16
CA ASP A 97 -10.99 9.68 0.08
C ASP A 97 -10.71 10.28 1.46
N TYR A 98 -11.72 10.34 2.33
CA TYR A 98 -11.53 10.79 3.71
C TYR A 98 -10.54 9.90 4.46
N VAL A 99 -10.71 8.57 4.36
CA VAL A 99 -9.81 7.61 5.02
C VAL A 99 -8.40 7.72 4.44
N LEU A 100 -8.24 7.77 3.11
CA LEU A 100 -6.94 7.96 2.47
C LEU A 100 -6.25 9.24 2.94
N THR A 101 -6.97 10.36 2.94
CA THR A 101 -6.43 11.67 3.35
C THR A 101 -5.91 11.61 4.80
N ASN A 102 -6.65 10.98 5.71
CA ASN A 102 -6.23 10.85 7.10
C ASN A 102 -5.11 9.82 7.29
N VAL A 103 -5.05 8.76 6.48
CA VAL A 103 -3.89 7.85 6.42
C VAL A 103 -2.63 8.62 6.00
N ILE A 104 -2.70 9.41 4.93
CA ILE A 104 -1.56 10.19 4.42
C ILE A 104 -1.06 11.17 5.49
N ASN A 105 -1.97 11.93 6.08
CA ASN A 105 -1.64 12.95 7.08
C ASN A 105 -1.13 12.32 8.38
N GLY A 106 -1.83 11.32 8.91
CA GLY A 106 -1.50 10.69 10.18
C GLY A 106 -0.25 9.81 10.13
N SER A 107 0.04 9.19 8.98
CA SER A 107 1.24 8.38 8.81
C SER A 107 2.52 9.20 8.68
N GLY A 108 2.43 10.44 8.17
CA GLY A 108 3.57 11.29 7.83
C GLY A 108 4.34 10.87 6.58
N ILE A 109 3.73 10.06 5.70
CA ILE A 109 4.41 9.51 4.52
C ILE A 109 4.81 10.60 3.51
N ILE A 110 3.99 11.63 3.34
CA ILE A 110 4.29 12.77 2.46
C ILE A 110 5.46 13.58 3.02
N ASP A 111 5.47 13.86 4.31
CA ASP A 111 6.56 14.61 4.94
C ASP A 111 7.87 13.83 4.89
N PHE A 112 7.80 12.50 5.04
CA PHE A 112 8.96 11.64 4.86
C PHE A 112 9.58 11.78 3.46
N TYR A 113 8.77 11.67 2.39
CA TYR A 113 9.26 11.84 1.02
C TYR A 113 9.67 13.28 0.71
N ARG A 114 8.97 14.28 1.23
CA ARG A 114 9.33 15.69 1.06
C ARG A 114 10.71 16.00 1.69
N ASN A 115 10.99 15.44 2.85
CA ASN A 115 12.25 15.60 3.55
C ASN A 115 13.42 14.86 2.87
N GLU A 116 13.14 13.81 2.10
CA GLU A 116 14.15 13.11 1.29
C GLU A 116 14.66 14.01 0.15
N GLY A 117 13.80 14.86 -0.44
CA GLY A 117 14.16 15.93 -1.38
C GLY A 117 14.74 15.46 -2.73
N SER A 118 14.69 14.17 -3.04
CA SER A 118 15.17 13.60 -4.29
C SER A 118 14.11 13.72 -5.40
N VAL A 119 14.51 13.70 -6.67
CA VAL A 119 13.58 13.63 -7.81
C VAL A 119 12.68 12.39 -7.69
N GLU A 120 13.22 11.29 -7.21
CA GLU A 120 12.46 10.07 -7.01
C GLU A 120 11.38 10.23 -5.92
N SER A 121 11.68 10.95 -4.83
CA SER A 121 10.71 11.22 -3.78
C SER A 121 9.57 12.14 -4.23
N ILE A 122 9.86 13.10 -5.12
CA ILE A 122 8.82 13.94 -5.76
C ILE A 122 7.88 13.06 -6.59
N ASN A 123 8.41 12.19 -7.45
CA ASN A 123 7.62 11.27 -8.25
C ASN A 123 6.76 10.33 -7.37
N ARG A 124 7.26 9.91 -6.20
CA ARG A 124 6.48 9.11 -5.26
C ARG A 124 5.30 9.88 -4.67
N ILE A 125 5.49 11.16 -4.36
CA ILE A 125 4.38 12.02 -3.91
C ILE A 125 3.33 12.16 -5.02
N GLU A 126 3.75 12.42 -6.26
CA GLU A 126 2.84 12.50 -7.42
C GLU A 126 2.06 11.19 -7.60
N ASN A 127 2.70 10.03 -7.46
CA ASN A 127 2.02 8.74 -7.53
C ASN A 127 0.96 8.55 -6.41
N ILE A 128 1.20 9.08 -5.22
CA ILE A 128 0.21 9.06 -4.12
C ILE A 128 -0.98 9.98 -4.44
N GLU A 129 -0.74 11.13 -5.04
CA GLU A 129 -1.81 12.02 -5.51
C GLU A 129 -2.61 11.40 -6.66
N GLU A 130 -1.96 10.67 -7.57
CA GLU A 130 -2.63 9.88 -8.61
C GLU A 130 -3.53 8.78 -8.02
N LEU A 131 -3.06 8.08 -6.98
CA LEU A 131 -3.91 7.13 -6.24
C LEU A 131 -5.14 7.81 -5.66
N ARG A 132 -4.99 9.01 -5.11
CA ARG A 132 -6.10 9.80 -4.58
C ARG A 132 -7.10 10.19 -5.66
N SER A 133 -6.61 10.59 -6.85
CA SER A 133 -7.48 10.87 -8.00
C SER A 133 -8.30 9.63 -8.37
N GLY A 134 -7.67 8.46 -8.47
CA GLY A 134 -8.38 7.20 -8.76
C GLY A 134 -9.43 6.83 -7.70
N ILE A 135 -9.19 7.14 -6.42
CA ILE A 135 -10.20 6.95 -5.36
C ILE A 135 -11.37 7.92 -5.54
N ASN A 136 -11.13 9.16 -5.96
CA ASN A 136 -12.19 10.11 -6.22
C ASN A 136 -13.04 9.70 -7.43
N ASP A 137 -12.43 9.18 -8.48
CA ASP A 137 -13.15 8.64 -9.64
C ASP A 137 -14.03 7.46 -9.22
N PHE A 138 -13.50 6.52 -8.44
CA PHE A 138 -14.28 5.43 -7.83
C PHE A 138 -15.49 5.95 -7.03
N ILE A 139 -15.30 6.97 -6.19
CA ILE A 139 -16.40 7.56 -5.39
C ILE A 139 -17.47 8.17 -6.30
N LEU A 140 -17.11 8.83 -7.39
CA LEU A 140 -18.05 9.40 -8.34
C LEU A 140 -18.85 8.28 -9.03
N GLU A 141 -18.19 7.23 -9.52
CA GLU A 141 -18.84 6.07 -10.12
C GLU A 141 -19.82 5.39 -9.14
N GLN A 142 -19.40 5.18 -7.89
CA GLN A 142 -20.28 4.57 -6.88
C GLN A 142 -21.51 5.44 -6.57
N LYS A 143 -21.41 6.76 -6.60
CA LYS A 143 -22.56 7.66 -6.37
C LYS A 143 -23.61 7.63 -7.48
N GLU A 144 -23.25 7.21 -8.68
CA GLU A 144 -24.20 7.04 -9.80
C GLU A 144 -25.00 5.73 -9.69
N LEU A 145 -24.55 4.79 -8.86
CA LEU A 145 -25.23 3.52 -8.63
C LEU A 145 -26.30 3.65 -7.54
N ALA A 146 -27.44 2.95 -7.71
CA ALA A 146 -28.53 2.98 -6.74
C ALA A 146 -28.11 2.48 -5.34
N ASP A 147 -27.24 1.47 -5.29
CA ASP A 147 -26.71 0.86 -4.06
C ASP A 147 -25.19 1.03 -3.97
N GLY A 148 -24.67 2.20 -4.41
CA GLY A 148 -23.25 2.46 -4.45
C GLY A 148 -22.61 2.60 -3.08
N ASP A 149 -21.48 1.95 -2.88
CA ASP A 149 -20.70 1.96 -1.64
C ASP A 149 -19.37 2.68 -1.86
N THR A 150 -19.22 3.87 -1.28
CA THR A 150 -18.02 4.72 -1.36
C THR A 150 -16.98 4.42 -0.28
N SER A 151 -17.15 3.34 0.49
CA SER A 151 -16.26 2.97 1.58
C SER A 151 -14.88 2.51 1.08
N ILE A 152 -13.89 2.65 1.95
CA ILE A 152 -12.55 2.12 1.66
C ILE A 152 -12.52 0.60 1.53
N THR A 153 -13.42 -0.10 2.22
CA THR A 153 -13.57 -1.56 2.12
C THR A 153 -13.96 -1.95 0.71
N ARG A 154 -14.96 -1.28 0.14
CA ARG A 154 -15.40 -1.53 -1.24
C ARG A 154 -14.32 -1.21 -2.25
N TYR A 155 -13.63 -0.07 -2.11
CA TYR A 155 -12.51 0.27 -2.97
C TYR A 155 -11.42 -0.80 -2.98
N LEU A 156 -11.02 -1.31 -1.79
CA LEU A 156 -10.00 -2.37 -1.69
C LEU A 156 -10.45 -3.69 -2.31
N GLN A 157 -11.73 -4.02 -2.26
CA GLN A 157 -12.30 -5.19 -2.96
C GLN A 157 -12.20 -5.02 -4.47
N ASP A 158 -12.60 -3.87 -4.99
CA ASP A 158 -12.57 -3.59 -6.43
C ASP A 158 -11.16 -3.67 -7.00
N ILE A 159 -10.15 -3.04 -6.37
CA ILE A 159 -8.76 -3.14 -6.84
C ILE A 159 -8.17 -4.56 -6.73
N SER A 160 -8.65 -5.37 -5.79
CA SER A 160 -8.23 -6.78 -5.69
C SER A 160 -8.77 -7.60 -6.84
N LEU A 161 -10.01 -7.40 -7.24
CA LEU A 161 -10.64 -8.04 -8.40
C LEU A 161 -9.94 -7.65 -9.71
N TYR A 162 -9.61 -6.37 -9.90
CA TYR A 162 -8.85 -5.93 -11.08
C TYR A 162 -7.47 -6.58 -11.16
N SER A 163 -6.78 -6.77 -10.05
CA SER A 163 -5.47 -7.42 -10.02
C SER A 163 -5.51 -8.91 -10.33
N GLU A 164 -6.63 -9.58 -10.07
CA GLU A 164 -6.85 -11.00 -10.40
C GLU A 164 -7.31 -11.20 -11.84
N THR A 165 -8.12 -10.28 -12.38
CA THR A 165 -8.56 -10.32 -13.78
C THR A 165 -7.41 -10.01 -14.74
N ASP A 166 -6.41 -9.22 -14.34
CA ASP A 166 -5.16 -9.06 -15.11
C ASP A 166 -4.34 -10.36 -15.23
N LYS A 167 -4.57 -11.34 -14.37
CA LYS A 167 -3.97 -12.68 -14.43
C LYS A 167 -4.77 -13.69 -15.25
N SER A 168 -6.05 -13.42 -15.52
CA SER A 168 -6.89 -14.28 -16.35
C SER A 168 -6.75 -13.86 -17.82
N PHE A 169 -5.86 -14.51 -18.56
CA PHE A 169 -5.75 -14.38 -20.01
C PHE A 169 -7.03 -14.91 -20.66
N SER A 170 -8.02 -14.07 -20.92
CA SER A 170 -9.05 -14.41 -21.88
C SER A 170 -8.47 -14.27 -23.29
N SER A 171 -8.72 -15.25 -24.16
CA SER A 171 -8.12 -15.44 -25.47
C SER A 171 -8.44 -14.37 -26.52
N ASP A 172 -9.16 -13.32 -26.19
CA ASP A 172 -9.63 -12.29 -27.15
C ASP A 172 -9.36 -10.87 -26.60
N ARG A 173 -8.09 -10.58 -26.29
CA ARG A 173 -7.66 -9.25 -25.82
C ARG A 173 -6.37 -8.82 -26.51
N VAL A 174 -6.26 -7.51 -26.76
CA VAL A 174 -5.00 -6.86 -27.10
C VAL A 174 -4.31 -6.43 -25.81
N SER A 175 -3.11 -6.96 -25.57
CA SER A 175 -2.31 -6.59 -24.41
C SER A 175 -1.32 -5.48 -24.78
N LEU A 176 -1.35 -4.36 -24.06
CA LEU A 176 -0.37 -3.29 -24.18
C LEU A 176 0.62 -3.40 -23.02
N MET A 177 1.91 -3.51 -23.34
CA MET A 177 2.94 -3.70 -22.32
C MET A 177 4.29 -3.16 -22.79
N THR A 178 5.21 -2.95 -21.85
CA THR A 178 6.58 -2.59 -22.17
C THR A 178 7.37 -3.84 -22.62
N ILE A 179 8.47 -3.65 -23.37
CA ILE A 179 9.36 -4.74 -23.77
C ILE A 179 9.92 -5.51 -22.58
N HIS A 180 10.19 -4.83 -21.46
CA HIS A 180 10.63 -5.48 -20.23
C HIS A 180 9.54 -6.39 -19.63
N MET A 181 8.27 -5.99 -19.69
CA MET A 181 7.14 -6.81 -19.24
C MET A 181 6.89 -8.00 -20.18
N ALA A 182 7.23 -7.88 -21.46
CA ALA A 182 7.09 -8.96 -22.46
C ALA A 182 8.21 -10.03 -22.35
N LYS A 183 9.26 -9.79 -21.56
CA LYS A 183 10.37 -10.74 -21.41
C LYS A 183 9.89 -12.08 -20.87
N GLY A 184 10.07 -13.15 -21.67
CA GLY A 184 9.66 -14.50 -21.31
C GLY A 184 8.20 -14.84 -21.63
N LEU A 185 7.45 -13.92 -22.26
CA LEU A 185 6.13 -14.17 -22.79
C LEU A 185 6.17 -14.43 -24.28
N GLU A 186 5.21 -15.23 -24.78
CA GLU A 186 5.07 -15.57 -26.19
C GLU A 186 3.67 -15.17 -26.68
N PHE A 187 3.61 -14.51 -27.85
CA PHE A 187 2.36 -14.04 -28.46
C PHE A 187 2.30 -14.45 -29.93
N ASN A 188 1.13 -14.81 -30.43
CA ASN A 188 0.93 -15.16 -31.83
C ASN A 188 1.13 -13.99 -32.77
N VAL A 189 0.82 -12.77 -32.31
CA VAL A 189 0.98 -11.52 -33.09
C VAL A 189 1.51 -10.45 -32.15
N VAL A 190 2.56 -9.75 -32.57
CA VAL A 190 3.18 -8.66 -31.79
C VAL A 190 3.31 -7.42 -32.69
N TYR A 191 2.85 -6.30 -32.18
CA TYR A 191 3.09 -4.98 -32.75
C TYR A 191 4.04 -4.21 -31.85
N VAL A 192 5.20 -3.83 -32.37
CA VAL A 192 6.15 -2.98 -31.64
C VAL A 192 5.94 -1.55 -32.15
N VAL A 193 5.57 -0.65 -31.25
CA VAL A 193 5.32 0.77 -31.56
C VAL A 193 6.40 1.65 -30.94
N GLY A 194 6.59 2.87 -31.48
CA GLY A 194 7.60 3.80 -30.98
C GLY A 194 9.04 3.38 -31.36
N ILE A 195 9.22 2.68 -32.49
CA ILE A 195 10.56 2.40 -33.03
C ILE A 195 11.02 3.68 -33.73
N GLU A 196 11.82 4.47 -33.02
CA GLU A 196 12.42 5.69 -33.52
C GLU A 196 13.93 5.66 -33.27
N GLU A 197 14.69 6.28 -34.19
CA GLU A 197 16.14 6.35 -34.10
C GLU A 197 16.55 7.05 -32.77
N ASN A 198 17.46 6.43 -32.01
CA ASN A 198 17.93 6.86 -30.69
C ASN A 198 16.93 6.69 -29.50
N LEU A 199 15.69 6.32 -29.76
CA LEU A 199 14.71 5.99 -28.74
C LEU A 199 14.64 4.49 -28.49
N PHE A 200 14.49 3.72 -29.59
CA PHE A 200 14.51 2.26 -29.55
C PHE A 200 15.05 1.66 -30.87
N PRO A 201 16.18 0.93 -30.83
CA PRO A 201 17.07 0.69 -29.67
C PRO A 201 17.75 1.97 -29.18
N SER A 202 17.99 2.07 -27.84
CA SER A 202 18.66 3.24 -27.28
C SER A 202 20.17 3.25 -27.70
N ILE A 203 20.75 4.44 -27.85
CA ILE A 203 22.17 4.60 -28.18
C ILE A 203 23.08 3.84 -27.19
N LEU A 204 22.69 3.77 -25.91
CA LEU A 204 23.44 3.05 -24.88
C LEU A 204 23.46 1.53 -25.10
N SER A 205 22.44 0.95 -25.73
CA SER A 205 22.38 -0.47 -26.02
C SER A 205 23.08 -0.88 -27.33
N LEU A 206 23.39 0.11 -28.20
CA LEU A 206 24.13 -0.13 -29.44
C LEU A 206 25.66 -0.11 -29.24
N ASN A 207 26.13 0.47 -28.12
CA ASN A 207 27.56 0.63 -27.80
C ASN A 207 28.02 -0.33 -26.70
N SER A 208 27.20 -1.29 -26.29
CA SER A 208 27.54 -2.37 -25.36
C SER A 208 27.67 -3.70 -26.11
#